data_d63ac68869eb011fdde4a1d998f1acaf
#
_entry.id   d63ac68869eb011fdde4a1d998f1acaf
#
_cell.length_a   1.000
_cell.length_b   1.000
_cell.length_c   1.000
_cell.angle_alpha   90.00
_cell.angle_beta   90.00
_cell.angle_gamma   90.00
#
_symmetry.space_group_name_H-M   'P 1'
#
loop_
_entity.id
_entity.type
_entity.pdbx_description
1 polymer ?
#
loop_
_entity_poly.entity_id
_entity_poly.type
_entity_poly.pdbx_seq_one_letter_code
_entity_poly.pdbx_strand_id
1 'polypeptide(L)'
;EYQREAELVANDEKPKLQGDSDAWVKRVLTHQNVKRFDELRIKEVSVLVVDYSMPSMNGIEFCEKINNLSIKKILLTGYATPADAVRAFNNNTIHYYLKKNDANMLQDLETAINQLQHAYFNELSSTLKAEAIDSGTPFFADPQLARYFQQACESLGVTEYYYLTNPSRFALRTREGSNFSCVIYTEEDIAEHLQILQEESAPKTLYSAIESHKFVPLFQTADGFYEPGMKDASASIYPAVHISGAVNYYCAIIEDAGAKEVPAIKLPKGVLH
;
A
#
# COMPACT_ATOMS: atom_id res chain seq x y z
N GLU A 1 -5.95 17.79 -24.13
CA GLU A 1 -5.85 17.78 -22.62
C GLU A 1 -5.08 16.55 -22.17
N TYR A 2 -5.43 15.34 -22.62
CA TYR A 2 -4.72 14.07 -22.33
C TYR A 2 -3.28 14.02 -22.86
N GLN A 3 -2.97 14.65 -23.99
CA GLN A 3 -1.58 14.74 -24.50
C GLN A 3 -0.69 15.63 -23.62
N ARG A 4 -1.27 16.65 -23.00
CA ARG A 4 -0.53 17.55 -22.10
C ARG A 4 -0.22 16.91 -20.75
N GLU A 5 -1.08 16.03 -20.27
CA GLU A 5 -0.84 15.25 -19.04
C GLU A 5 0.17 14.12 -19.26
N ALA A 6 0.15 13.46 -20.43
CA ALA A 6 1.16 12.47 -20.79
C ALA A 6 2.55 13.10 -20.99
N GLU A 7 2.62 14.34 -21.48
CA GLU A 7 3.88 15.11 -21.60
C GLU A 7 4.39 15.62 -20.25
N LEU A 8 3.50 15.92 -19.28
CA LEU A 8 3.89 16.28 -17.92
C LEU A 8 4.46 15.10 -17.13
N VAL A 9 3.97 13.88 -17.39
CA VAL A 9 4.57 12.65 -16.82
C VAL A 9 5.90 12.29 -17.50
N ALA A 10 6.11 12.73 -18.75
CA ALA A 10 7.33 12.48 -19.53
C ALA A 10 8.44 13.52 -19.32
N ASN A 11 8.12 14.71 -18.78
CA ASN A 11 9.05 15.84 -18.67
C ASN A 11 9.56 16.15 -17.26
N ASP A 12 9.14 15.40 -16.23
CA ASP A 12 9.85 15.43 -14.95
C ASP A 12 11.18 14.69 -15.14
N GLU A 13 12.28 15.43 -14.98
CA GLU A 13 13.68 15.10 -15.20
C GLU A 13 13.99 13.60 -15.23
N LYS A 14 14.47 13.12 -16.40
CA LYS A 14 14.87 11.73 -16.65
C LYS A 14 15.69 11.15 -15.50
N PRO A 15 15.14 10.26 -14.70
CA PRO A 15 15.91 9.45 -13.80
C PRO A 15 16.53 8.29 -14.60
N LYS A 16 17.81 8.04 -14.39
CA LYS A 16 18.55 6.94 -15.02
C LYS A 16 18.04 5.61 -14.44
N LEU A 17 17.65 4.70 -15.29
CA LEU A 17 16.92 3.43 -15.04
C LEU A 17 17.52 2.44 -14.01
N GLN A 18 18.57 2.79 -13.29
CA GLN A 18 19.19 1.94 -12.26
C GLN A 18 19.11 2.52 -10.84
N GLY A 19 18.46 3.69 -10.68
CA GLY A 19 18.30 4.38 -9.39
C GLY A 19 16.86 4.76 -9.02
N ASP A 20 15.87 4.47 -9.87
CA ASP A 20 14.54 5.07 -9.75
C ASP A 20 13.56 4.32 -8.88
N SER A 21 13.66 3.00 -8.80
CA SER A 21 12.94 2.24 -7.77
C SER A 21 13.35 2.71 -6.38
N ASP A 22 14.65 2.93 -6.16
CA ASP A 22 15.21 3.38 -4.88
C ASP A 22 14.76 4.82 -4.54
N ALA A 23 14.70 5.71 -5.53
CA ALA A 23 14.25 7.08 -5.32
C ALA A 23 12.75 7.17 -5.03
N TRP A 24 11.95 6.31 -5.68
CA TRP A 24 10.52 6.23 -5.44
C TRP A 24 10.23 5.57 -4.08
N VAL A 25 10.88 4.46 -3.76
CA VAL A 25 10.81 3.77 -2.46
C VAL A 25 11.25 4.72 -1.34
N LYS A 26 12.37 5.43 -1.48
CA LYS A 26 12.77 6.48 -0.52
C LYS A 26 11.72 7.57 -0.42
N ARG A 27 11.06 7.97 -1.51
CA ARG A 27 10.01 8.99 -1.51
C ARG A 27 8.75 8.53 -0.77
N VAL A 28 8.37 7.25 -0.91
CA VAL A 28 7.27 6.62 -0.16
C VAL A 28 7.65 6.45 1.32
N LEU A 29 8.86 5.96 1.61
CA LEU A 29 9.35 5.72 2.96
C LEU A 29 9.64 7.02 3.76
N THR A 30 9.96 8.14 3.09
CA THR A 30 10.28 9.41 3.76
C THR A 30 9.11 10.38 3.90
N HIS A 31 7.90 10.01 3.47
CA HIS A 31 6.74 10.90 3.59
C HIS A 31 6.12 10.85 4.99
N GLN A 32 6.59 11.76 5.83
CA GLN A 32 6.14 11.97 7.22
C GLN A 32 4.74 12.61 7.33
N ASN A 33 4.00 12.83 6.24
CA ASN A 33 2.75 13.57 6.30
C ASN A 33 1.65 12.91 5.44
N VAL A 34 0.62 12.37 6.08
CA VAL A 34 -0.51 11.68 5.45
C VAL A 34 -1.19 12.54 4.38
N LYS A 35 -1.34 13.85 4.59
CA LYS A 35 -1.94 14.75 3.59
C LYS A 35 -1.11 14.84 2.30
N ARG A 36 0.21 14.93 2.44
CA ARG A 36 1.12 14.98 1.30
C ARG A 36 1.19 13.64 0.57
N PHE A 37 1.01 12.55 1.31
CA PHE A 37 0.90 11.21 0.77
C PHE A 37 -0.35 11.06 -0.12
N ASP A 38 -1.52 11.53 0.31
CA ASP A 38 -2.74 11.51 -0.48
C ASP A 38 -2.61 12.32 -1.78
N GLU A 39 -1.96 13.49 -1.73
CA GLU A 39 -1.69 14.32 -2.92
C GLU A 39 -0.76 13.62 -3.93
N LEU A 40 0.24 12.89 -3.47
CA LEU A 40 1.17 12.16 -4.33
C LEU A 40 0.52 10.90 -4.90
N ARG A 41 -0.23 10.19 -4.08
CA ARG A 41 -0.94 8.96 -4.48
C ARG A 41 -1.92 9.21 -5.65
N ILE A 42 -2.64 10.32 -5.65
CA ILE A 42 -3.54 10.71 -6.74
C ILE A 42 -2.81 10.85 -8.08
N LYS A 43 -1.50 11.10 -8.05
CA LYS A 43 -0.66 11.24 -9.25
C LYS A 43 -0.04 9.91 -9.69
N GLU A 44 -0.14 8.85 -8.89
CA GLU A 44 0.41 7.54 -9.22
C GLU A 44 -0.52 6.77 -10.15
N VAL A 45 0.03 6.24 -11.23
CA VAL A 45 -0.68 5.41 -12.20
C VAL A 45 -0.26 3.96 -12.01
N SER A 46 -1.14 3.12 -11.46
CA SER A 46 -0.90 1.69 -11.28
C SER A 46 -1.29 0.86 -12.51
N VAL A 47 -2.40 1.23 -13.14
CA VAL A 47 -2.95 0.54 -14.32
C VAL A 47 -3.30 1.56 -15.39
N LEU A 48 -2.89 1.28 -16.62
CA LEU A 48 -3.18 2.09 -17.79
C LEU A 48 -4.05 1.30 -18.76
N VAL A 49 -5.18 1.86 -19.16
CA VAL A 49 -6.07 1.30 -20.18
C VAL A 49 -5.88 2.06 -21.48
N VAL A 50 -5.41 1.39 -22.51
CA VAL A 50 -5.00 2.00 -23.79
C VAL A 50 -5.82 1.47 -24.95
N ASP A 51 -6.38 2.37 -25.76
CA ASP A 51 -6.99 1.97 -27.03
C ASP A 51 -5.91 1.62 -28.06
N TYR A 52 -6.09 0.51 -28.79
CA TYR A 52 -5.21 0.18 -29.90
C TYR A 52 -5.25 1.22 -31.01
N SER A 53 -6.45 1.72 -31.35
CA SER A 53 -6.66 2.62 -32.48
C SER A 53 -6.63 4.09 -32.05
N MET A 54 -5.45 4.71 -32.02
CA MET A 54 -5.28 6.11 -31.71
C MET A 54 -4.78 6.91 -32.93
N PRO A 55 -5.07 8.21 -33.04
CA PRO A 55 -4.82 8.98 -34.28
C PRO A 55 -3.35 9.12 -34.71
N SER A 56 -2.39 9.16 -33.78
CA SER A 56 -0.99 9.47 -34.07
C SER A 56 -0.05 8.26 -33.99
N MET A 57 -0.44 7.26 -33.21
CA MET A 57 0.29 6.00 -33.02
C MET A 57 -0.67 4.94 -32.52
N ASN A 58 -0.33 3.66 -32.71
CA ASN A 58 -1.17 2.61 -32.13
C ASN A 58 -0.89 2.42 -30.64
N GLY A 59 -1.82 1.75 -29.91
CA GLY A 59 -1.73 1.56 -28.49
C GLY A 59 -0.52 0.75 -28.02
N ILE A 60 0.01 -0.15 -28.86
CA ILE A 60 1.23 -0.93 -28.55
C ILE A 60 2.45 -0.01 -28.61
N GLU A 61 2.60 0.80 -29.67
CA GLU A 61 3.67 1.79 -29.79
C GLU A 61 3.64 2.81 -28.62
N PHE A 62 2.44 3.18 -28.17
CA PHE A 62 2.28 4.03 -27.01
C PHE A 62 2.77 3.33 -25.73
N CYS A 63 2.37 2.07 -25.51
CA CYS A 63 2.82 1.27 -24.37
C CYS A 63 4.33 1.06 -24.34
N GLU A 64 4.98 0.94 -25.49
CA GLU A 64 6.44 0.82 -25.61
C GLU A 64 7.18 2.10 -25.19
N LYS A 65 6.54 3.27 -25.34
CA LYS A 65 7.12 4.56 -24.93
C LYS A 65 6.98 4.84 -23.44
N ILE A 66 6.18 4.06 -22.72
CA ILE A 66 6.04 4.20 -21.25
C ILE A 66 7.26 3.57 -20.59
N ASN A 67 8.16 4.40 -20.09
CA ASN A 67 9.42 3.97 -19.47
C ASN A 67 9.25 3.34 -18.08
N ASN A 68 8.13 3.62 -17.37
CA ASN A 68 7.86 3.01 -16.08
C ASN A 68 7.34 1.58 -16.29
N LEU A 69 8.22 0.60 -16.04
CA LEU A 69 7.92 -0.84 -16.22
C LEU A 69 6.95 -1.38 -15.19
N SER A 70 6.80 -0.73 -14.04
CA SER A 70 5.88 -1.17 -12.99
C SER A 70 4.43 -0.92 -13.36
N ILE A 71 4.12 0.09 -14.18
CA ILE A 71 2.76 0.40 -14.64
C ILE A 71 2.19 -0.79 -15.43
N LYS A 72 1.07 -1.31 -14.98
CA LYS A 72 0.36 -2.39 -15.68
C LYS A 72 -0.47 -1.82 -16.83
N LYS A 73 -0.49 -2.50 -17.95
CA LYS A 73 -1.06 -1.97 -19.21
C LYS A 73 -2.10 -2.92 -19.76
N ILE A 74 -3.32 -2.43 -19.98
CA ILE A 74 -4.43 -3.14 -20.62
C ILE A 74 -4.64 -2.55 -22.01
N LEU A 75 -4.59 -3.38 -23.05
CA LEU A 75 -4.89 -2.98 -24.42
C LEU A 75 -6.34 -3.27 -24.76
N LEU A 76 -7.10 -2.23 -25.11
CA LEU A 76 -8.44 -2.35 -25.67
C LEU A 76 -8.37 -2.29 -27.19
N THR A 77 -9.06 -3.19 -27.89
CA THR A 77 -9.04 -3.19 -29.35
C THR A 77 -10.35 -3.66 -29.98
N GLY A 78 -10.74 -2.98 -31.07
CA GLY A 78 -11.76 -3.47 -31.98
C GLY A 78 -11.18 -4.26 -33.17
N TYR A 79 -9.89 -4.07 -33.50
CA TYR A 79 -9.28 -4.47 -34.77
C TYR A 79 -7.85 -5.01 -34.68
N ALA A 80 -7.22 -5.08 -33.50
CA ALA A 80 -5.86 -5.59 -33.42
C ALA A 80 -5.81 -7.06 -33.87
N THR A 81 -4.79 -7.42 -34.64
CA THR A 81 -4.60 -8.83 -34.96
C THR A 81 -4.19 -9.59 -33.70
N PRO A 82 -4.66 -10.84 -33.51
CA PRO A 82 -4.20 -11.64 -32.38
C PRO A 82 -2.68 -11.78 -32.30
N ALA A 83 -1.98 -11.76 -33.43
CA ALA A 83 -0.53 -11.87 -33.52
C ALA A 83 0.18 -10.66 -32.88
N ASP A 84 -0.30 -9.43 -33.10
CA ASP A 84 0.28 -8.22 -32.52
C ASP A 84 0.10 -8.19 -31.02
N ALA A 85 -1.09 -8.56 -30.51
CA ALA A 85 -1.39 -8.66 -29.10
C ALA A 85 -0.52 -9.72 -28.38
N VAL A 86 -0.37 -10.90 -28.98
CA VAL A 86 0.48 -11.99 -28.45
C VAL A 86 1.94 -11.54 -28.37
N ARG A 87 2.45 -10.88 -29.44
CA ARG A 87 3.82 -10.36 -29.43
C ARG A 87 4.02 -9.30 -28.35
N ALA A 88 3.11 -8.36 -28.20
CA ALA A 88 3.17 -7.33 -27.19
C ALA A 88 3.09 -7.90 -25.77
N PHE A 89 2.29 -8.94 -25.56
CA PHE A 89 2.19 -9.66 -24.29
C PHE A 89 3.49 -10.41 -23.96
N ASN A 90 4.04 -11.16 -24.92
CA ASN A 90 5.30 -11.91 -24.73
C ASN A 90 6.50 -11.00 -24.46
N ASN A 91 6.47 -9.77 -24.94
CA ASN A 91 7.50 -8.75 -24.71
C ASN A 91 7.25 -7.93 -23.43
N ASN A 92 6.23 -8.27 -22.62
CA ASN A 92 5.79 -7.49 -21.46
C ASN A 92 5.43 -6.02 -21.75
N THR A 93 5.15 -5.70 -23.02
CA THR A 93 4.68 -4.36 -23.45
C THR A 93 3.28 -4.10 -22.93
N ILE A 94 2.43 -5.14 -22.90
CA ILE A 94 1.09 -5.13 -22.30
C ILE A 94 0.95 -6.29 -21.32
N HIS A 95 0.01 -6.16 -20.35
CA HIS A 95 -0.25 -7.17 -19.32
C HIS A 95 -1.62 -7.85 -19.49
N TYR A 96 -2.50 -7.20 -20.22
CA TYR A 96 -3.83 -7.73 -20.52
C TYR A 96 -4.32 -7.22 -21.88
N TYR A 97 -5.22 -7.99 -22.50
CA TYR A 97 -5.78 -7.69 -23.81
C TYR A 97 -7.28 -7.95 -23.81
N LEU A 98 -8.08 -6.97 -24.25
CA LEU A 98 -9.53 -7.06 -24.31
C LEU A 98 -10.06 -6.63 -25.67
N LYS A 99 -11.07 -7.34 -26.16
CA LYS A 99 -11.78 -6.98 -27.38
C LYS A 99 -12.98 -6.09 -27.01
N LYS A 100 -13.09 -4.91 -27.65
CA LYS A 100 -14.19 -3.97 -27.43
C LYS A 100 -15.58 -4.53 -27.75
N ASN A 101 -15.64 -5.49 -28.68
CA ASN A 101 -16.88 -6.11 -29.16
C ASN A 101 -17.27 -7.36 -28.37
N ASP A 102 -16.55 -7.70 -27.30
CA ASP A 102 -16.92 -8.81 -26.44
C ASP A 102 -18.13 -8.43 -25.57
N ALA A 103 -19.09 -9.35 -25.44
CA ALA A 103 -20.31 -9.11 -24.69
C ALA A 103 -20.03 -8.83 -23.19
N ASN A 104 -18.96 -9.39 -22.65
CA ASN A 104 -18.57 -9.26 -21.25
C ASN A 104 -17.45 -8.23 -21.03
N MET A 105 -17.08 -7.45 -22.05
CA MET A 105 -15.90 -6.58 -22.06
C MET A 105 -15.77 -5.70 -20.82
N LEU A 106 -16.87 -5.09 -20.35
CA LEU A 106 -16.85 -4.22 -19.15
C LEU A 106 -16.56 -5.00 -17.88
N GLN A 107 -17.13 -6.18 -17.72
CA GLN A 107 -16.90 -7.04 -16.56
C GLN A 107 -15.47 -7.58 -16.56
N ASP A 108 -14.99 -8.00 -17.73
CA ASP A 108 -13.61 -8.48 -17.89
C ASP A 108 -12.58 -7.35 -17.68
N LEU A 109 -12.92 -6.13 -18.11
CA LEU A 109 -12.08 -4.94 -17.87
C LEU A 109 -11.99 -4.64 -16.38
N GLU A 110 -13.11 -4.64 -15.65
CA GLU A 110 -13.12 -4.43 -14.21
C GLU A 110 -12.30 -5.50 -13.49
N THR A 111 -12.45 -6.75 -13.87
CA THR A 111 -11.69 -7.88 -13.32
C THR A 111 -10.19 -7.71 -13.59
N ALA A 112 -9.83 -7.36 -14.83
CA ALA A 112 -8.44 -7.16 -15.23
C ALA A 112 -7.80 -5.97 -14.48
N ILE A 113 -8.51 -4.84 -14.32
CA ILE A 113 -8.02 -3.69 -13.56
C ILE A 113 -7.71 -4.12 -12.13
N ASN A 114 -8.64 -4.81 -11.46
CA ASN A 114 -8.46 -5.25 -10.07
C ASN A 114 -7.25 -6.19 -9.94
N GLN A 115 -7.13 -7.19 -10.81
CA GLN A 115 -6.00 -8.13 -10.78
C GLN A 115 -4.66 -7.44 -11.02
N LEU A 116 -4.59 -6.53 -11.98
CA LEU A 116 -3.36 -5.82 -12.31
C LEU A 116 -2.99 -4.77 -11.27
N GLN A 117 -3.97 -4.13 -10.63
CA GLN A 117 -3.74 -3.23 -9.51
C GLN A 117 -3.13 -3.99 -8.32
N HIS A 118 -3.68 -5.16 -7.97
CA HIS A 118 -3.08 -6.03 -6.96
C HIS A 118 -1.64 -6.46 -7.34
N ALA A 119 -1.41 -6.80 -8.60
CA ALA A 119 -0.07 -7.17 -9.08
C ALA A 119 0.91 -6.01 -8.96
N TYR A 120 0.49 -4.78 -9.29
CA TYR A 120 1.28 -3.57 -9.13
C TYR A 120 1.71 -3.37 -7.65
N PHE A 121 0.77 -3.41 -6.71
CA PHE A 121 1.08 -3.21 -5.30
C PHE A 121 1.89 -4.36 -4.69
N ASN A 122 1.68 -5.61 -5.15
CA ASN A 122 2.50 -6.74 -4.73
C ASN A 122 3.96 -6.60 -5.18
N GLU A 123 4.18 -6.17 -6.41
CA GLU A 123 5.53 -5.93 -6.96
C GLU A 123 6.22 -4.79 -6.20
N LEU A 124 5.50 -3.70 -5.97
CA LEU A 124 5.95 -2.58 -5.16
C LEU A 124 6.32 -3.01 -3.74
N SER A 125 5.45 -3.79 -3.10
CA SER A 125 5.70 -4.33 -1.76
C SER A 125 6.88 -5.30 -1.73
N SER A 126 7.14 -6.06 -2.79
CA SER A 126 8.30 -6.96 -2.86
C SER A 126 9.61 -6.18 -2.91
N THR A 127 9.64 -5.05 -3.59
CA THR A 127 10.79 -4.14 -3.60
C THR A 127 10.99 -3.50 -2.21
N LEU A 128 9.91 -3.03 -1.58
CA LEU A 128 9.94 -2.53 -0.20
C LEU A 128 10.41 -3.59 0.80
N LYS A 129 9.96 -4.86 0.63
CA LYS A 129 10.42 -5.99 1.45
C LYS A 129 11.91 -6.22 1.33
N ALA A 130 12.46 -6.21 0.10
CA ALA A 130 13.89 -6.42 -0.11
C ALA A 130 14.73 -5.34 0.59
N GLU A 131 14.35 -4.06 0.45
CA GLU A 131 15.04 -2.96 1.12
C GLU A 131 14.88 -2.98 2.65
N ALA A 132 13.71 -3.35 3.15
CA ALA A 132 13.48 -3.45 4.58
C ALA A 132 14.23 -4.63 5.22
N ILE A 133 14.41 -5.74 4.50
CA ILE A 133 15.28 -6.86 4.92
C ILE A 133 16.73 -6.38 5.03
N ASP A 134 17.23 -5.64 4.05
CA ASP A 134 18.58 -5.05 4.09
C ASP A 134 18.74 -4.02 5.21
N SER A 135 17.68 -3.33 5.60
CA SER A 135 17.66 -2.38 6.73
C SER A 135 17.42 -3.04 8.09
N GLY A 136 17.27 -4.36 8.14
CA GLY A 136 17.11 -5.12 9.38
C GLY A 136 15.68 -5.15 9.94
N THR A 137 14.65 -4.83 9.13
CA THR A 137 13.25 -4.85 9.55
C THR A 137 12.66 -6.27 9.35
N PRO A 138 12.59 -7.13 10.39
CA PRO A 138 12.33 -8.56 10.23
C PRO A 138 10.88 -8.89 9.84
N PHE A 139 9.92 -8.01 10.07
CA PHE A 139 8.50 -8.35 9.92
C PHE A 139 8.06 -8.56 8.46
N PHE A 140 8.72 -7.98 7.47
CA PHE A 140 8.38 -8.20 6.06
C PHE A 140 8.66 -9.62 5.57
N ALA A 141 9.57 -10.33 6.21
CA ALA A 141 9.92 -11.71 5.87
C ALA A 141 9.13 -12.74 6.69
N ASP A 142 8.38 -12.32 7.72
CA ASP A 142 7.67 -13.23 8.61
C ASP A 142 6.38 -13.79 7.97
N PRO A 143 6.27 -15.12 7.78
CA PRO A 143 5.09 -15.72 7.14
C PRO A 143 3.80 -15.57 7.96
N GLN A 144 3.87 -15.49 9.29
CA GLN A 144 2.70 -15.36 10.16
C GLN A 144 2.13 -13.95 10.05
N LEU A 145 2.99 -12.94 10.09
CA LEU A 145 2.59 -11.56 9.90
C LEU A 145 2.08 -11.32 8.48
N ALA A 146 2.74 -11.87 7.45
CA ALA A 146 2.28 -11.77 6.08
C ALA A 146 0.89 -12.36 5.89
N ARG A 147 0.59 -13.49 6.52
CA ARG A 147 -0.74 -14.12 6.51
C ARG A 147 -1.79 -13.23 7.19
N TYR A 148 -1.47 -12.69 8.38
CA TYR A 148 -2.35 -11.77 9.07
C TYR A 148 -2.69 -10.55 8.19
N PHE A 149 -1.66 -9.93 7.61
CA PHE A 149 -1.82 -8.78 6.73
C PHE A 149 -2.68 -9.09 5.49
N GLN A 150 -2.42 -10.22 4.84
CA GLN A 150 -3.22 -10.65 3.69
C GLN A 150 -4.69 -10.86 4.06
N GLN A 151 -4.98 -11.54 5.17
CA GLN A 151 -6.35 -11.76 5.64
C GLN A 151 -7.05 -10.44 5.98
N ALA A 152 -6.31 -9.50 6.57
CA ALA A 152 -6.82 -8.15 6.84
C ALA A 152 -7.20 -7.43 5.55
N CYS A 153 -6.33 -7.44 4.55
CA CYS A 153 -6.59 -6.84 3.24
C CYS A 153 -7.81 -7.47 2.54
N GLU A 154 -7.90 -8.80 2.54
CA GLU A 154 -9.04 -9.53 1.95
C GLU A 154 -10.36 -9.19 2.67
N SER A 155 -10.36 -9.20 4.01
CA SER A 155 -11.55 -8.95 4.83
C SER A 155 -12.10 -7.53 4.69
N LEU A 156 -11.23 -6.56 4.48
CA LEU A 156 -11.57 -5.15 4.30
C LEU A 156 -11.81 -4.76 2.84
N GLY A 157 -11.53 -5.63 1.88
CA GLY A 157 -11.62 -5.30 0.45
C GLY A 157 -10.58 -4.26 0.04
N VAL A 158 -9.37 -4.35 0.62
CA VAL A 158 -8.26 -3.43 0.32
C VAL A 158 -7.81 -3.60 -1.12
N THR A 159 -7.73 -2.49 -1.85
CA THR A 159 -7.25 -2.45 -3.24
C THR A 159 -5.88 -1.81 -3.37
N GLU A 160 -5.53 -0.94 -2.41
CA GLU A 160 -4.25 -0.24 -2.36
C GLU A 160 -3.69 -0.29 -0.94
N TYR A 161 -2.37 -0.47 -0.80
CA TYR A 161 -1.69 -0.32 0.48
C TYR A 161 -0.28 0.24 0.31
N TYR A 162 0.19 0.94 1.34
CA TYR A 162 1.46 1.65 1.34
C TYR A 162 2.10 1.51 2.72
N TYR A 163 3.40 1.27 2.76
CA TYR A 163 4.14 1.26 4.01
C TYR A 163 4.64 2.66 4.36
N LEU A 164 4.40 3.08 5.58
CA LEU A 164 4.87 4.34 6.16
C LEU A 164 5.82 4.03 7.31
N THR A 165 6.93 4.75 7.41
CA THR A 165 7.99 4.45 8.38
C THR A 165 7.84 5.19 9.69
N ASN A 166 7.05 6.25 9.74
CA ASN A 166 6.94 7.06 10.94
C ASN A 166 5.50 7.53 11.19
N PRO A 167 4.78 6.93 12.14
CA PRO A 167 5.05 5.63 12.75
C PRO A 167 4.95 4.48 11.74
N SER A 168 5.66 3.37 12.02
CA SER A 168 5.65 2.18 11.18
C SER A 168 4.25 1.60 11.06
N ARG A 169 3.66 1.71 9.85
CA ARG A 169 2.30 1.22 9.57
C ARG A 169 2.08 1.03 8.08
N PHE A 170 1.08 0.23 7.73
CA PHE A 170 0.51 0.24 6.39
C PHE A 170 -0.70 1.16 6.35
N ALA A 171 -0.70 2.12 5.43
CA ALA A 171 -1.90 2.81 5.02
C ALA A 171 -2.64 1.93 4.01
N LEU A 172 -3.90 1.61 4.27
CA LEU A 172 -4.74 0.73 3.48
C LEU A 172 -5.91 1.51 2.91
N ARG A 173 -6.29 1.22 1.67
CA ARG A 173 -7.47 1.80 1.06
C ARG A 173 -8.35 0.75 0.43
N THR A 174 -9.65 0.81 0.70
CA THR A 174 -10.64 -0.09 0.12
C THR A 174 -11.15 0.41 -1.22
N ARG A 175 -11.86 -0.47 -1.94
CA ARG A 175 -12.54 -0.11 -3.19
C ARG A 175 -13.56 1.03 -2.99
N GLU A 176 -14.25 1.06 -1.87
CA GLU A 176 -15.25 2.08 -1.52
C GLU A 176 -14.62 3.41 -1.11
N GLY A 177 -13.28 3.48 -1.03
CA GLY A 177 -12.53 4.68 -0.68
C GLY A 177 -12.33 4.90 0.81
N SER A 178 -12.68 3.93 1.66
CA SER A 178 -12.35 3.96 3.10
C SER A 178 -10.85 3.79 3.30
N ASN A 179 -10.29 4.51 4.27
CA ASN A 179 -8.88 4.45 4.63
C ASN A 179 -8.72 3.79 5.99
N PHE A 180 -7.70 2.93 6.09
CA PHE A 180 -7.33 2.27 7.34
C PHE A 180 -5.82 2.35 7.53
N SER A 181 -5.39 2.34 8.79
CA SER A 181 -4.01 2.13 9.19
C SER A 181 -3.86 0.75 9.82
N CYS A 182 -2.94 -0.07 9.32
CA CYS A 182 -2.50 -1.29 9.99
C CYS A 182 -1.16 -1.00 10.66
N VAL A 183 -1.18 -0.84 11.98
CA VAL A 183 0.03 -0.67 12.78
C VAL A 183 0.58 -2.02 13.21
N ILE A 184 1.92 -2.13 13.27
CA ILE A 184 2.63 -3.35 13.60
C ILE A 184 3.79 -2.96 14.50
N TYR A 185 3.78 -3.45 15.73
CA TYR A 185 4.83 -3.21 16.71
C TYR A 185 5.45 -4.52 17.17
N THR A 186 6.76 -4.49 17.38
CA THR A 186 7.52 -5.51 18.09
C THR A 186 7.57 -5.23 19.58
N GLU A 187 8.16 -6.12 20.38
CA GLU A 187 8.44 -5.85 21.80
C GLU A 187 9.35 -4.63 21.97
N GLU A 188 10.30 -4.42 21.07
CA GLU A 188 11.21 -3.27 21.10
C GLU A 188 10.47 -1.97 20.86
N ASP A 189 9.57 -1.94 19.87
CA ASP A 189 8.74 -0.75 19.57
C ASP A 189 7.83 -0.42 20.77
N ILE A 190 7.22 -1.42 21.40
CA ILE A 190 6.39 -1.22 22.60
C ILE A 190 7.24 -0.68 23.75
N ALA A 191 8.45 -1.22 23.96
CA ALA A 191 9.36 -0.74 25.01
C ALA A 191 9.78 0.72 24.79
N GLU A 192 10.03 1.13 23.55
CA GLU A 192 10.33 2.52 23.18
C GLU A 192 9.16 3.45 23.52
N HIS A 193 7.94 3.07 23.15
CA HIS A 193 6.74 3.84 23.52
C HIS A 193 6.58 3.95 25.04
N LEU A 194 6.81 2.89 25.80
CA LEU A 194 6.72 2.90 27.26
C LEU A 194 7.78 3.78 27.89
N GLN A 195 9.00 3.79 27.36
CA GLN A 195 10.08 4.67 27.81
C GLN A 195 9.68 6.14 27.65
N ILE A 196 9.20 6.54 26.48
CA ILE A 196 8.79 7.93 26.20
C ILE A 196 7.60 8.33 27.08
N LEU A 197 6.60 7.44 27.27
CA LEU A 197 5.49 7.70 28.19
C LEU A 197 5.98 7.97 29.63
N GLN A 198 7.02 7.26 30.05
CA GLN A 198 7.60 7.46 31.40
C GLN A 198 8.39 8.77 31.48
N GLU A 199 9.22 9.07 30.50
CA GLU A 199 10.01 10.31 30.42
C GLU A 199 9.12 11.56 30.39
N GLU A 200 8.04 11.50 29.59
CA GLU A 200 7.08 12.60 29.45
C GLU A 200 5.99 12.61 30.53
N SER A 201 6.12 11.79 31.58
CA SER A 201 5.17 11.73 32.70
C SER A 201 3.71 11.53 32.27
N ALA A 202 3.48 10.69 31.28
CA ALA A 202 2.15 10.38 30.76
C ALA A 202 1.21 9.78 31.83
N PRO A 203 -0.11 9.83 31.64
CA PRO A 203 -1.08 9.23 32.55
C PRO A 203 -0.79 7.74 32.78
N LYS A 204 -0.77 7.29 34.04
CA LYS A 204 -0.52 5.88 34.39
C LYS A 204 -1.48 4.90 33.72
N THR A 205 -2.71 5.32 33.46
CA THR A 205 -3.70 4.53 32.74
C THR A 205 -3.29 4.22 31.31
N LEU A 206 -2.69 5.21 30.63
CA LEU A 206 -2.16 5.05 29.27
C LEU A 206 -0.95 4.09 29.26
N TYR A 207 0.00 4.33 30.18
CA TYR A 207 1.16 3.46 30.36
C TYR A 207 0.74 2.00 30.59
N SER A 208 -0.14 1.74 31.60
CA SER A 208 -0.58 0.38 31.93
C SER A 208 -1.37 -0.30 30.81
N ALA A 209 -2.10 0.46 30.00
CA ALA A 209 -2.81 -0.08 28.86
C ALA A 209 -1.84 -0.65 27.81
N ILE A 210 -0.79 0.10 27.46
CA ILE A 210 0.23 -0.32 26.48
C ILE A 210 1.12 -1.42 27.06
N GLU A 211 1.55 -1.30 28.34
CA GLU A 211 2.33 -2.31 29.05
C GLU A 211 1.62 -3.68 29.10
N SER A 212 0.29 -3.68 29.10
CA SER A 212 -0.49 -4.93 29.05
C SER A 212 -0.39 -5.70 27.74
N HIS A 213 0.18 -5.11 26.67
CA HIS A 213 0.23 -5.63 25.30
C HIS A 213 -1.15 -5.90 24.65
N LYS A 214 -2.24 -5.47 25.34
CA LYS A 214 -3.60 -5.57 24.80
C LYS A 214 -3.98 -4.37 23.92
N PHE A 215 -3.18 -3.32 23.98
CA PHE A 215 -3.38 -2.10 23.22
C PHE A 215 -2.06 -1.64 22.63
N VAL A 216 -2.13 -1.07 21.44
CA VAL A 216 -1.02 -0.40 20.75
C VAL A 216 -1.34 1.06 20.53
N PRO A 217 -0.35 1.96 20.61
CA PRO A 217 -0.57 3.38 20.37
C PRO A 217 -0.53 3.72 18.88
N LEU A 218 -1.22 4.78 18.49
CA LEU A 218 -1.00 5.51 17.25
C LEU A 218 -1.24 7.00 17.53
N PHE A 219 -0.22 7.67 18.06
CA PHE A 219 -0.30 9.09 18.34
C PHE A 219 -0.18 9.91 17.05
N GLN A 220 -1.00 10.94 16.92
CA GLN A 220 -1.03 11.84 15.75
C GLN A 220 -0.02 12.98 15.91
N THR A 221 1.24 12.63 16.19
CA THR A 221 2.39 13.50 16.33
C THR A 221 3.34 13.35 15.15
N ALA A 222 4.34 14.21 15.04
CA ALA A 222 5.27 14.19 13.91
C ALA A 222 6.13 12.91 13.88
N ASP A 223 6.45 12.35 15.04
CA ASP A 223 7.25 11.14 15.23
C ASP A 223 6.43 9.91 15.63
N GLY A 224 5.12 10.07 15.89
CA GLY A 224 4.23 9.00 16.30
C GLY A 224 4.26 8.67 17.79
N PHE A 225 4.97 9.45 18.60
CA PHE A 225 5.09 9.26 20.04
C PHE A 225 4.17 10.18 20.84
N TYR A 226 4.03 9.88 22.12
CA TYR A 226 3.26 10.70 23.06
C TYR A 226 3.95 12.05 23.28
N GLU A 227 3.14 13.12 23.26
CA GLU A 227 3.57 14.47 23.65
C GLU A 227 2.73 14.97 24.82
N PRO A 228 3.35 15.65 25.82
CA PRO A 228 2.62 16.24 26.92
C PRO A 228 1.58 17.26 26.45
N GLY A 229 0.40 17.21 27.04
CA GLY A 229 -0.68 18.14 26.70
C GLY A 229 -1.55 17.70 25.51
N MET A 230 -1.34 16.51 24.94
CA MET A 230 -2.25 15.93 23.97
C MET A 230 -3.66 15.86 24.54
N LYS A 231 -4.63 16.39 23.79
CA LYS A 231 -6.05 16.22 24.12
C LYS A 231 -6.44 14.77 23.83
N ASP A 232 -7.00 14.09 24.84
CA ASP A 232 -7.53 12.75 24.70
C ASP A 232 -6.53 11.70 24.18
N ALA A 233 -5.34 11.64 24.80
CA ALA A 233 -4.32 10.64 24.45
C ALA A 233 -4.86 9.19 24.55
N SER A 234 -5.89 8.94 25.37
CA SER A 234 -6.55 7.65 25.50
C SER A 234 -7.31 7.23 24.24
N ALA A 235 -7.71 8.16 23.38
CA ALA A 235 -8.30 7.86 22.08
C ALA A 235 -7.27 7.42 21.03
N SER A 236 -5.97 7.52 21.34
CA SER A 236 -4.86 7.14 20.47
C SER A 236 -4.30 5.75 20.78
N ILE A 237 -4.99 4.92 21.58
CA ILE A 237 -4.65 3.52 21.83
C ILE A 237 -5.74 2.60 21.28
N TYR A 238 -5.31 1.52 20.65
CA TYR A 238 -6.20 0.62 19.90
C TYR A 238 -6.00 -0.84 20.34
N PRO A 239 -7.07 -1.65 20.41
CA PRO A 239 -6.95 -3.06 20.74
C PRO A 239 -5.97 -3.78 19.83
N ALA A 240 -5.02 -4.50 20.42
CA ALA A 240 -3.97 -5.22 19.71
C ALA A 240 -4.32 -6.68 19.50
N VAL A 241 -3.95 -7.20 18.33
CA VAL A 241 -3.89 -8.62 18.02
C VAL A 241 -2.45 -9.06 18.15
N HIS A 242 -2.18 -10.07 19.00
CA HIS A 242 -0.85 -10.66 19.12
C HIS A 242 -0.63 -11.69 18.02
N ILE A 243 0.48 -11.57 17.28
CA ILE A 243 0.92 -12.51 16.25
C ILE A 243 2.26 -13.09 16.69
N SER A 244 2.30 -14.39 16.91
CA SER A 244 3.53 -15.11 17.24
C SER A 244 4.19 -15.59 15.96
N GLY A 245 5.26 -14.91 15.57
CA GLY A 245 6.08 -15.21 14.39
C GLY A 245 7.54 -15.46 14.77
N ALA A 246 8.48 -15.00 13.95
CA ALA A 246 9.91 -15.03 14.29
C ALA A 246 10.21 -14.19 15.55
N VAL A 247 9.44 -13.12 15.74
CA VAL A 247 9.32 -12.35 16.99
C VAL A 247 7.85 -12.16 17.31
N ASN A 248 7.53 -11.62 18.49
CA ASN A 248 6.15 -11.24 18.82
C ASN A 248 5.81 -9.92 18.14
N TYR A 249 4.64 -9.89 17.49
CA TYR A 249 4.07 -8.68 16.92
C TYR A 249 2.74 -8.33 17.57
N TYR A 250 2.50 -7.06 17.74
CA TYR A 250 1.26 -6.48 18.26
C TYR A 250 0.67 -5.59 17.17
N CYS A 251 -0.43 -6.01 16.58
CA CYS A 251 -1.02 -5.39 15.40
C CYS A 251 -2.38 -4.80 15.71
N ALA A 252 -2.69 -3.65 15.12
CA ALA A 252 -4.04 -3.11 15.13
C ALA A 252 -4.43 -2.59 13.76
N ILE A 253 -5.71 -2.69 13.42
CA ILE A 253 -6.29 -2.08 12.24
C ILE A 253 -7.23 -0.97 12.69
N ILE A 254 -7.00 0.23 12.19
CA ILE A 254 -7.61 1.47 12.63
C ILE A 254 -8.25 2.13 11.41
N GLU A 255 -9.52 2.49 11.49
CA GLU A 255 -10.17 3.30 10.45
C GLU A 255 -9.78 4.77 10.61
N ASP A 256 -9.23 5.38 9.54
CA ASP A 256 -8.67 6.74 9.57
C ASP A 256 -9.76 7.85 9.54
N ALA A 257 -11.00 7.49 9.31
CA ALA A 257 -12.13 8.42 9.32
C ALA A 257 -13.01 8.21 10.55
N GLY A 258 -12.71 8.92 11.64
CA GLY A 258 -13.62 9.17 12.77
C GLY A 258 -14.42 7.96 13.25
N ALA A 259 -13.84 7.20 14.16
CA ALA A 259 -14.49 6.32 15.16
C ALA A 259 -15.79 5.61 14.71
N LYS A 260 -15.71 4.71 13.76
CA LYS A 260 -16.61 3.56 13.69
C LYS A 260 -15.80 2.32 14.04
N GLU A 261 -16.39 1.45 14.89
CA GLU A 261 -15.77 0.18 15.26
C GLU A 261 -15.34 -0.57 14.00
N VAL A 262 -14.04 -0.82 13.88
CA VAL A 262 -13.50 -1.69 12.82
C VAL A 262 -14.14 -3.08 13.04
N PRO A 263 -14.75 -3.69 12.01
CA PRO A 263 -15.29 -5.02 12.14
C PRO A 263 -14.21 -5.95 12.70
N ALA A 264 -14.48 -6.67 13.77
CA ALA A 264 -13.54 -7.63 14.34
C ALA A 264 -13.13 -8.62 13.24
N ILE A 265 -11.86 -8.59 12.83
CA ILE A 265 -11.34 -9.55 11.85
C ILE A 265 -11.40 -10.91 12.51
N LYS A 266 -12.33 -11.75 12.04
CA LYS A 266 -12.44 -13.13 12.49
C LYS A 266 -11.26 -13.92 11.94
N LEU A 267 -10.18 -13.97 12.69
CA LEU A 267 -9.08 -14.88 12.39
C LEU A 267 -9.62 -16.34 12.42
N PRO A 268 -9.21 -17.18 11.47
CA PRO A 268 -9.56 -18.60 11.51
C PRO A 268 -9.14 -19.20 12.85
N LYS A 269 -10.02 -20.01 13.45
CA LYS A 269 -9.69 -20.79 14.68
C LYS A 269 -8.45 -21.63 14.38
N GLY A 270 -7.31 -21.31 15.00
CA GLY A 270 -6.02 -21.99 14.82
C GLY A 270 -4.80 -21.09 14.73
N VAL A 271 -4.97 -19.77 14.78
CA VAL A 271 -3.84 -18.81 14.80
C VAL A 271 -3.52 -18.33 16.23
N LEU A 272 -4.33 -18.71 17.20
CA LEU A 272 -4.13 -18.44 18.63
C LEU A 272 -3.64 -19.70 19.33
N HIS A 273 -2.35 -19.99 19.27
CA HIS A 273 -1.62 -20.83 20.24
C HIS A 273 -0.16 -20.42 20.29
#